data_96814055fa6675b0be0af2ec863abe5f
#
_entry.id   96814055fa6675b0be0af2ec863abe5f
#
_cell.length_a   1.000
_cell.length_b   1.000
_cell.length_c   1.000
_cell.angle_alpha   90.00
_cell.angle_beta   90.00
_cell.angle_gamma   90.00
#
_symmetry.space_group_name_H-M   'P 1'
#
loop_
_entity.id
_entity.type
_entity.pdbx_description
1 polymer ?
#
loop_
_entity_poly.entity_id
_entity_poly.type
_entity_poly.pdbx_seq_one_letter_code
_entity_poly.pdbx_strand_id
1 'polypeptide(L)'
;DVYKRQECKPVVKRVIHTTADFSYETSMMFSDGVIEKALMAIREGTEIVTDTNMAKSGISHKIAEKFGCSLNCYMADEGVAKEAASRETTRAVVSVEKAAKDNPGCIMVVGNAPTALMRIRELYDEGTFAPRLVIGVPVGFVNVVEAKEEIIESGMPYIVARGRKGGSNVAAAIMNALFYMAADDDKEWRRC
;
A
#
# COMPACT_ATOMS: atom_id res chain seq x y z
N ASP A 1 20.00 14.34 2.36
CA ASP A 1 19.67 13.13 1.63
C ASP A 1 19.02 13.36 0.29
N VAL A 2 19.79 14.00 -0.60
CA VAL A 2 19.35 14.34 -1.97
C VAL A 2 19.11 13.06 -2.80
N TYR A 3 19.90 12.00 -2.58
CA TYR A 3 19.77 10.73 -3.31
C TYR A 3 18.49 9.97 -2.95
N LYS A 4 18.11 9.89 -1.69
CA LYS A 4 16.86 9.26 -1.25
C LYS A 4 15.63 9.95 -1.87
N ARG A 5 15.66 11.27 -2.02
CA ARG A 5 14.59 12.04 -2.67
C ARG A 5 14.49 11.77 -4.17
N GLN A 6 15.58 11.43 -4.87
CA GLN A 6 15.55 11.16 -6.31
C GLN A 6 14.84 9.84 -6.64
N GLU A 7 15.09 8.77 -5.88
CA GLU A 7 14.44 7.48 -6.08
C GLU A 7 12.91 7.54 -5.84
N CYS A 8 12.48 8.33 -4.84
CA CYS A 8 11.06 8.49 -4.51
C CYS A 8 10.31 9.46 -5.45
N LYS A 9 11.05 10.27 -6.21
CA LYS A 9 10.47 11.35 -7.05
C LYS A 9 9.40 10.87 -8.04
N PRO A 10 9.53 9.71 -8.73
CA PRO A 10 8.48 9.22 -9.62
C PRO A 10 7.17 8.95 -8.89
N VAL A 11 7.24 8.38 -7.67
CA VAL A 11 6.06 8.11 -6.83
C VAL A 11 5.39 9.41 -6.42
N VAL A 12 6.14 10.37 -5.88
CA VAL A 12 5.61 11.68 -5.46
C VAL A 12 4.97 12.41 -6.64
N LYS A 13 5.64 12.47 -7.80
CA LYS A 13 5.09 13.10 -9.01
C LYS A 13 3.77 12.45 -9.44
N ARG A 14 3.67 11.13 -9.39
CA ARG A 14 2.45 10.40 -9.75
C ARG A 14 1.30 10.73 -8.82
N VAL A 15 1.56 10.83 -7.51
CA VAL A 15 0.56 11.23 -6.52
C VAL A 15 0.10 12.66 -6.76
N ILE A 16 1.02 13.60 -6.94
CA ILE A 16 0.68 15.01 -7.27
C ILE A 16 -0.16 15.09 -8.55
N HIS A 17 0.24 14.37 -9.60
CA HIS A 17 -0.51 14.33 -10.86
C HIS A 17 -1.93 13.78 -10.67
N THR A 18 -2.11 12.77 -9.83
CA THR A 18 -3.41 12.14 -9.56
C THR A 18 -4.34 13.04 -8.73
N THR A 19 -3.77 13.87 -7.86
CA THR A 19 -4.53 14.66 -6.86
C THR A 19 -4.57 16.15 -7.14
N ALA A 20 -3.71 16.66 -8.03
CA ALA A 20 -3.44 18.08 -8.22
C ALA A 20 -3.04 18.82 -6.91
N ASP A 21 -2.42 18.11 -5.96
CA ASP A 21 -2.08 18.62 -4.63
C ASP A 21 -0.58 18.52 -4.37
N PHE A 22 0.10 19.65 -4.39
CA PHE A 22 1.54 19.73 -4.16
C PHE A 22 1.96 19.44 -2.72
N SER A 23 1.04 19.45 -1.74
CA SER A 23 1.39 19.14 -0.35
C SER A 23 1.94 17.71 -0.16
N TYR A 24 1.69 16.82 -1.11
CA TYR A 24 2.28 15.48 -1.10
C TYR A 24 3.81 15.47 -1.27
N GLU A 25 4.41 16.55 -1.80
CA GLU A 25 5.87 16.69 -1.86
C GLU A 25 6.52 16.62 -0.48
N THR A 26 5.86 17.17 0.52
CA THR A 26 6.36 17.22 1.90
C THR A 26 5.76 16.17 2.82
N SER A 27 4.55 15.69 2.51
CA SER A 27 3.83 14.74 3.37
C SER A 27 4.13 13.27 3.06
N MET A 28 4.70 12.96 1.90
CA MET A 28 5.07 11.58 1.57
C MET A 28 6.32 11.15 2.34
N MET A 29 6.18 10.05 3.08
CA MET A 29 7.23 9.43 3.89
C MET A 29 7.59 8.06 3.32
N PHE A 30 8.88 7.78 3.30
CA PHE A 30 9.45 6.57 2.72
C PHE A 30 10.44 5.96 3.70
N SER A 31 10.32 4.67 4.00
CA SER A 31 11.35 3.96 4.75
C SER A 31 12.63 3.78 3.92
N ASP A 32 13.75 3.54 4.58
CA ASP A 32 15.06 3.39 3.92
C ASP A 32 15.08 2.20 2.94
N GLY A 33 15.48 2.49 1.69
CA GLY A 33 15.59 1.50 0.63
C GLY A 33 14.25 0.91 0.17
N VAL A 34 13.11 1.55 0.51
CA VAL A 34 11.78 1.00 0.21
C VAL A 34 11.50 0.86 -1.28
N ILE A 35 12.02 1.76 -2.09
CA ILE A 35 11.81 1.70 -3.55
C ILE A 35 12.46 0.42 -4.11
N GLU A 36 13.71 0.16 -3.78
CA GLU A 36 14.42 -1.06 -4.20
C GLU A 36 13.70 -2.33 -3.72
N LYS A 37 13.31 -2.37 -2.43
CA LYS A 37 12.54 -3.50 -1.86
C LYS A 37 11.21 -3.71 -2.56
N ALA A 38 10.49 -2.64 -2.88
CA ALA A 38 9.22 -2.70 -3.61
C ALA A 38 9.40 -3.24 -5.03
N LEU A 39 10.42 -2.76 -5.77
CA LEU A 39 10.71 -3.23 -7.12
C LEU A 39 11.12 -4.70 -7.13
N MET A 40 11.90 -5.16 -6.16
CA MET A 40 12.22 -6.58 -5.98
C MET A 40 10.96 -7.42 -5.75
N ALA A 41 10.10 -7.01 -4.81
CA ALA A 41 8.87 -7.71 -4.49
C ALA A 41 7.94 -7.82 -5.72
N ILE A 42 7.84 -6.75 -6.52
CA ILE A 42 7.06 -6.76 -7.78
C ILE A 42 7.65 -7.74 -8.79
N ARG A 43 8.97 -7.71 -9.01
CA ARG A 43 9.65 -8.59 -9.96
C ARG A 43 9.57 -10.07 -9.58
N GLU A 44 9.41 -10.36 -8.31
CA GLU A 44 9.21 -11.72 -7.76
C GLU A 44 7.74 -12.19 -7.81
N GLY A 45 6.83 -11.37 -8.36
CA GLY A 45 5.42 -11.74 -8.49
C GLY A 45 4.65 -11.74 -7.17
N THR A 46 5.05 -10.88 -6.23
CA THR A 46 4.43 -10.82 -4.89
C THR A 46 2.94 -10.46 -4.99
N GLU A 47 2.11 -11.12 -4.17
CA GLU A 47 0.70 -10.79 -4.04
C GLU A 47 0.51 -9.37 -3.49
N ILE A 48 -0.48 -8.66 -4.04
CA ILE A 48 -0.88 -7.32 -3.63
C ILE A 48 -2.29 -7.39 -3.06
N VAL A 49 -2.44 -7.00 -1.80
CA VAL A 49 -3.72 -6.99 -1.10
C VAL A 49 -4.14 -5.55 -0.82
N THR A 50 -5.33 -5.19 -1.30
CA THR A 50 -5.91 -3.85 -1.10
C THR A 50 -7.03 -3.87 -0.08
N ASP A 51 -7.19 -2.77 0.65
CA ASP A 51 -8.30 -2.57 1.60
C ASP A 51 -9.62 -2.14 0.95
N THR A 52 -9.60 -1.83 -0.35
CA THR A 52 -10.81 -1.46 -1.10
C THR A 52 -10.79 -2.00 -2.53
N ASN A 53 -11.97 -2.34 -3.06
CA ASN A 53 -12.10 -2.68 -4.48
C ASN A 53 -11.77 -1.49 -5.39
N MET A 54 -11.97 -0.24 -4.93
CA MET A 54 -11.59 0.95 -5.68
C MET A 54 -10.07 1.00 -5.89
N ALA A 55 -9.27 0.78 -4.86
CA ALA A 55 -7.81 0.71 -4.98
C ALA A 55 -7.40 -0.43 -5.93
N LYS A 56 -7.96 -1.63 -5.74
CA LYS A 56 -7.72 -2.79 -6.62
C LYS A 56 -8.00 -2.46 -8.08
N SER A 57 -9.16 -1.87 -8.37
CA SER A 57 -9.55 -1.52 -9.74
C SER A 57 -8.70 -0.41 -10.36
N GLY A 58 -8.13 0.48 -9.53
CA GLY A 58 -7.24 1.56 -9.96
C GLY A 58 -5.81 1.09 -10.27
N ILE A 59 -5.40 -0.09 -9.80
CA ILE A 59 -4.08 -0.67 -10.06
C ILE A 59 -4.09 -1.34 -11.45
N SER A 60 -3.00 -1.16 -12.19
CA SER A 60 -2.86 -1.72 -13.55
C SER A 60 -2.79 -3.25 -13.54
N HIS A 61 -3.90 -3.90 -13.87
CA HIS A 61 -3.97 -5.36 -14.01
C HIS A 61 -3.00 -5.90 -15.08
N LYS A 62 -2.86 -5.19 -16.20
CA LYS A 62 -1.94 -5.56 -17.29
C LYS A 62 -0.49 -5.65 -16.80
N ILE A 63 -0.06 -4.71 -15.96
CA ILE A 63 1.32 -4.72 -15.45
C ILE A 63 1.46 -5.75 -14.32
N ALA A 64 0.44 -5.91 -13.48
CA ALA A 64 0.43 -6.96 -12.47
C ALA A 64 0.61 -8.34 -13.10
N GLU A 65 -0.15 -8.66 -14.15
CA GLU A 65 -0.03 -9.91 -14.92
C GLU A 65 1.37 -10.08 -15.54
N LYS A 66 1.96 -9.01 -16.10
CA LYS A 66 3.31 -9.02 -16.67
C LYS A 66 4.35 -9.51 -15.65
N PHE A 67 4.22 -9.12 -14.37
CA PHE A 67 5.12 -9.52 -13.30
C PHE A 67 4.66 -10.76 -12.52
N GLY A 68 3.51 -11.33 -12.86
CA GLY A 68 2.93 -12.46 -12.12
C GLY A 68 2.38 -12.07 -10.73
N CYS A 69 2.14 -10.78 -10.49
CA CYS A 69 1.54 -10.30 -9.26
C CYS A 69 0.02 -10.55 -9.27
N SER A 70 -0.50 -11.20 -8.23
CA SER A 70 -1.94 -11.29 -8.00
C SER A 70 -2.46 -10.05 -7.27
N LEU A 71 -3.67 -9.59 -7.64
CA LEU A 71 -4.35 -8.45 -7.01
C LEU A 71 -5.58 -8.95 -6.24
N ASN A 72 -5.59 -8.82 -4.93
CA ASN A 72 -6.67 -9.29 -4.07
C ASN A 72 -7.27 -8.17 -3.22
N CYS A 73 -8.56 -8.32 -2.91
CA CYS A 73 -9.30 -7.48 -1.96
C CYS A 73 -10.35 -8.35 -1.28
N TYR A 74 -10.20 -8.59 0.00
CA TYR A 74 -11.07 -9.50 0.77
C TYR A 74 -12.30 -8.82 1.37
N MET A 75 -12.49 -7.50 1.14
CA MET A 75 -13.61 -6.73 1.73
C MET A 75 -15.00 -7.20 1.32
N ALA A 76 -15.13 -7.82 0.15
CA ALA A 76 -16.39 -8.38 -0.36
C ALA A 76 -16.53 -9.89 -0.10
N ASP A 77 -15.55 -10.53 0.53
CA ASP A 77 -15.58 -11.95 0.88
C ASP A 77 -16.64 -12.18 1.96
N GLU A 78 -17.57 -13.12 1.69
CA GLU A 78 -18.66 -13.47 2.65
C GLU A 78 -18.11 -14.06 3.97
N GLY A 79 -17.02 -14.81 3.92
CA GLY A 79 -16.37 -15.36 5.11
C GLY A 79 -15.82 -14.24 5.98
N VAL A 80 -15.15 -13.25 5.37
CA VAL A 80 -14.66 -12.04 6.05
C VAL A 80 -15.81 -11.25 6.68
N ALA A 81 -16.92 -11.08 5.95
CA ALA A 81 -18.08 -10.38 6.47
C ALA A 81 -18.73 -11.09 7.68
N LYS A 82 -18.88 -12.41 7.61
CA LYS A 82 -19.44 -13.23 8.70
C LYS A 82 -18.53 -13.23 9.94
N GLU A 83 -17.23 -13.41 9.73
CA GLU A 83 -16.25 -13.39 10.81
C GLU A 83 -16.17 -12.03 11.49
N ALA A 84 -16.13 -10.95 10.74
CA ALA A 84 -16.14 -9.58 11.27
C ALA A 84 -17.38 -9.32 12.15
N ALA A 85 -18.56 -9.75 11.69
CA ALA A 85 -19.81 -9.62 12.45
C ALA A 85 -19.79 -10.46 13.73
N SER A 86 -19.31 -11.70 13.68
CA SER A 86 -19.26 -12.60 14.84
C SER A 86 -18.26 -12.15 15.92
N ARG A 87 -17.21 -11.44 15.51
CA ARG A 87 -16.15 -10.93 16.41
C ARG A 87 -16.33 -9.47 16.80
N GLU A 88 -17.43 -8.84 16.36
CA GLU A 88 -17.70 -7.41 16.60
C GLU A 88 -16.53 -6.48 16.16
N THR A 89 -15.86 -6.84 15.07
CA THR A 89 -14.73 -6.11 14.51
C THR A 89 -15.02 -5.63 13.08
N THR A 90 -14.05 -4.91 12.48
CA THR A 90 -14.21 -4.41 11.11
C THR A 90 -13.78 -5.46 10.08
N ARG A 91 -14.40 -5.43 8.88
CA ARG A 91 -13.94 -6.27 7.75
C ARG A 91 -12.49 -6.00 7.38
N ALA A 92 -12.03 -4.77 7.59
CA ALA A 92 -10.64 -4.39 7.30
C ALA A 92 -9.66 -5.16 8.19
N VAL A 93 -9.96 -5.32 9.49
CA VAL A 93 -9.17 -6.12 10.43
C VAL A 93 -9.10 -7.58 9.96
N VAL A 94 -10.26 -8.20 9.71
CA VAL A 94 -10.32 -9.62 9.27
C VAL A 94 -9.63 -9.82 7.91
N SER A 95 -9.73 -8.84 7.00
CA SER A 95 -9.03 -8.88 5.70
C SER A 95 -7.52 -8.89 5.85
N VAL A 96 -6.98 -8.11 6.80
CA VAL A 96 -5.54 -8.10 7.13
C VAL A 96 -5.11 -9.45 7.72
N GLU A 97 -5.87 -9.99 8.65
CA GLU A 97 -5.59 -11.30 9.24
C GLU A 97 -5.61 -12.43 8.21
N LYS A 98 -6.56 -12.37 7.27
CA LYS A 98 -6.61 -13.30 6.13
C LYS A 98 -5.36 -13.16 5.25
N ALA A 99 -4.97 -11.94 4.90
CA ALA A 99 -3.76 -11.69 4.13
C ALA A 99 -2.51 -12.21 4.85
N ALA A 100 -2.39 -11.96 6.16
CA ALA A 100 -1.27 -12.42 6.96
C ALA A 100 -1.16 -13.95 7.02
N LYS A 101 -2.32 -14.64 7.08
CA LYS A 101 -2.39 -16.10 7.10
C LYS A 101 -2.06 -16.72 5.73
N ASP A 102 -2.66 -16.19 4.67
CA ASP A 102 -2.60 -16.78 3.34
C ASP A 102 -1.28 -16.41 2.63
N ASN A 103 -0.77 -15.19 2.83
CA ASN A 103 0.49 -14.72 2.27
C ASN A 103 1.18 -13.68 3.17
N PRO A 104 1.98 -14.11 4.17
CA PRO A 104 2.60 -13.22 5.13
C PRO A 104 3.63 -12.25 4.53
N GLY A 105 4.09 -12.50 3.31
CA GLY A 105 5.02 -11.63 2.56
C GLY A 105 4.36 -10.76 1.50
N CYS A 106 3.05 -10.55 1.53
CA CYS A 106 2.35 -9.73 0.52
C CYS A 106 2.71 -8.24 0.62
N ILE A 107 2.32 -7.49 -0.42
CA ILE A 107 2.30 -6.01 -0.40
C ILE A 107 0.91 -5.57 0.07
N MET A 108 0.85 -4.83 1.17
CA MET A 108 -0.41 -4.25 1.67
C MET A 108 -0.62 -2.85 1.13
N VAL A 109 -1.80 -2.60 0.54
CA VAL A 109 -2.18 -1.31 -0.06
C VAL A 109 -3.44 -0.79 0.62
N VAL A 110 -3.26 0.13 1.56
CA VAL A 110 -4.33 0.65 2.42
C VAL A 110 -4.61 2.11 2.07
N GLY A 111 -5.78 2.35 1.47
CA GLY A 111 -6.22 3.67 1.03
C GLY A 111 -7.43 4.23 1.77
N ASN A 112 -8.08 3.44 2.62
CA ASN A 112 -9.33 3.85 3.28
C ASN A 112 -9.38 3.53 4.77
N ALA A 113 -8.95 2.35 5.22
CA ALA A 113 -9.21 1.85 6.56
C ALA A 113 -8.02 2.02 7.51
N PRO A 114 -8.04 3.00 8.45
CA PRO A 114 -7.00 3.13 9.47
C PRO A 114 -6.86 1.88 10.32
N THR A 115 -7.98 1.21 10.61
CA THR A 115 -7.98 -0.06 11.38
C THR A 115 -7.21 -1.18 10.70
N ALA A 116 -7.07 -1.16 9.37
CA ALA A 116 -6.19 -2.08 8.66
C ALA A 116 -4.72 -1.82 9.01
N LEU A 117 -4.28 -0.55 9.03
CA LEU A 117 -2.90 -0.20 9.41
C LEU A 117 -2.59 -0.58 10.85
N MET A 118 -3.50 -0.30 11.77
CA MET A 118 -3.36 -0.68 13.18
C MET A 118 -3.22 -2.20 13.32
N ARG A 119 -4.05 -2.98 12.62
CA ARG A 119 -3.95 -4.45 12.67
C ARG A 119 -2.67 -4.99 12.03
N ILE A 120 -2.20 -4.38 10.94
CA ILE A 120 -0.89 -4.71 10.35
C ILE A 120 0.22 -4.49 11.38
N ARG A 121 0.18 -3.37 12.10
CA ARG A 121 1.15 -3.03 13.13
C ARG A 121 1.14 -4.05 14.28
N GLU A 122 -0.03 -4.37 14.82
CA GLU A 122 -0.19 -5.38 15.88
C GLU A 122 0.40 -6.73 15.49
N LEU A 123 0.02 -7.27 14.32
CA LEU A 123 0.50 -8.55 13.83
C LEU A 123 2.02 -8.56 13.55
N TYR A 124 2.56 -7.41 13.13
CA TYR A 124 4.00 -7.26 12.93
C TYR A 124 4.74 -7.31 14.27
N ASP A 125 4.26 -6.60 15.29
CA ASP A 125 4.85 -6.59 16.63
C ASP A 125 4.73 -7.98 17.30
N GLU A 126 3.67 -8.73 17.01
CA GLU A 126 3.48 -10.15 17.41
C GLU A 126 4.44 -11.12 16.65
N GLY A 127 5.10 -10.65 15.58
CA GLY A 127 5.97 -11.49 14.74
C GLY A 127 5.21 -12.47 13.84
N THR A 128 3.91 -12.28 13.66
CA THR A 128 3.03 -13.17 12.87
C THR A 128 2.79 -12.70 11.45
N PHE A 129 3.11 -11.42 11.13
CA PHE A 129 2.96 -10.83 9.82
C PHE A 129 4.15 -9.93 9.47
N ALA A 130 4.78 -10.16 8.34
CA ALA A 130 5.92 -9.37 7.85
C ALA A 130 5.72 -8.97 6.37
N PRO A 131 4.83 -8.00 6.07
CA PRO A 131 4.58 -7.57 4.70
C PRO A 131 5.86 -6.99 4.07
N ARG A 132 6.08 -7.27 2.79
CA ARG A 132 7.24 -6.75 2.05
C ARG A 132 7.18 -5.25 1.81
N LEU A 133 5.96 -4.70 1.82
CA LEU A 133 5.70 -3.27 1.71
C LEU A 133 4.31 -2.97 2.29
N VAL A 134 4.21 -1.86 3.01
CA VAL A 134 2.93 -1.24 3.40
C VAL A 134 2.80 0.11 2.71
N ILE A 135 1.83 0.24 1.80
CA ILE A 135 1.37 1.53 1.28
C ILE A 135 0.24 2.00 2.20
N GLY A 136 0.52 2.93 3.09
CA GLY A 136 -0.40 3.40 4.14
C GLY A 136 -0.86 4.84 3.87
N VAL A 137 -1.93 4.99 3.10
CA VAL A 137 -2.46 6.31 2.70
C VAL A 137 -3.97 6.43 2.92
N PRO A 138 -4.54 5.92 4.04
CA PRO A 138 -5.96 6.14 4.29
C PRO A 138 -6.27 7.63 4.42
N VAL A 139 -7.46 8.03 3.97
CA VAL A 139 -7.98 9.38 4.10
C VAL A 139 -9.02 9.43 5.24
N GLY A 140 -9.05 10.50 6.02
CA GLY A 140 -10.09 10.67 7.04
C GLY A 140 -9.66 11.47 8.26
N PHE A 141 -10.50 11.41 9.30
CA PHE A 141 -10.36 12.22 10.49
C PHE A 141 -10.16 11.42 11.78
N VAL A 142 -10.66 10.18 11.83
CA VAL A 142 -10.62 9.34 13.04
C VAL A 142 -9.51 8.32 12.92
N ASN A 143 -8.55 8.34 13.85
CA ASN A 143 -7.40 7.41 13.95
C ASN A 143 -6.50 7.35 12.72
N VAL A 144 -6.68 8.23 11.72
CA VAL A 144 -5.92 8.19 10.46
C VAL A 144 -4.47 8.61 10.67
N VAL A 145 -4.26 9.66 11.44
CA VAL A 145 -2.91 10.19 11.69
C VAL A 145 -2.14 9.21 12.56
N GLU A 146 -2.74 8.77 13.64
CA GLU A 146 -2.17 7.84 14.61
C GLU A 146 -1.75 6.52 13.93
N ALA A 147 -2.66 5.91 13.16
CA ALA A 147 -2.37 4.67 12.45
C ALA A 147 -1.21 4.79 11.45
N LYS A 148 -1.07 5.94 10.79
CA LYS A 148 0.05 6.20 9.89
C LYS A 148 1.37 6.40 10.61
N GLU A 149 1.37 7.13 11.72
CA GLU A 149 2.58 7.31 12.53
C GLU A 149 3.06 5.97 13.11
N GLU A 150 2.16 5.09 13.55
CA GLU A 150 2.49 3.74 14.01
C GLU A 150 3.20 2.91 12.92
N ILE A 151 2.79 3.03 11.65
CA ILE A 151 3.49 2.36 10.53
C ILE A 151 4.87 3.00 10.30
N ILE A 152 4.98 4.33 10.35
CA ILE A 152 6.26 5.04 10.17
C ILE A 152 7.28 4.61 11.25
N GLU A 153 6.83 4.41 12.48
CA GLU A 153 7.66 4.03 13.62
C GLU A 153 7.92 2.51 13.73
N SER A 154 7.25 1.70 12.91
CA SER A 154 7.28 0.24 13.05
C SER A 154 8.60 -0.44 12.66
N GLY A 155 9.39 0.19 11.78
CA GLY A 155 10.54 -0.44 11.13
C GLY A 155 10.22 -1.30 9.91
N MET A 156 8.93 -1.51 9.58
CA MET A 156 8.51 -2.17 8.32
C MET A 156 8.91 -1.35 7.09
N PRO A 157 9.04 -1.95 5.90
CA PRO A 157 9.09 -1.20 4.65
C PRO A 157 7.75 -0.49 4.40
N TYR A 158 7.78 0.85 4.27
CA TYR A 158 6.55 1.62 4.09
C TYR A 158 6.69 2.76 3.07
N ILE A 159 5.53 3.12 2.47
CA ILE A 159 5.26 4.38 1.78
C ILE A 159 3.98 4.95 2.38
N VAL A 160 4.05 6.07 3.07
CA VAL A 160 2.95 6.67 3.82
C VAL A 160 2.77 8.14 3.43
N ALA A 161 1.52 8.60 3.30
CA ALA A 161 1.22 10.03 3.22
C ALA A 161 0.84 10.52 4.63
N ARG A 162 1.76 11.20 5.30
CA ARG A 162 1.57 11.73 6.67
C ARG A 162 0.39 12.70 6.72
N GLY A 163 -0.34 12.68 7.83
CA GLY A 163 -1.52 13.50 8.05
C GLY A 163 -2.80 12.86 7.51
N ARG A 164 -3.85 13.66 7.24
CA ARG A 164 -5.22 13.19 6.97
C ARG A 164 -5.51 12.91 5.50
N LYS A 165 -4.67 13.40 4.59
CA LYS A 165 -4.86 13.24 3.13
C LYS A 165 -4.46 11.84 2.68
N GLY A 166 -5.12 11.36 1.63
CA GLY A 166 -4.90 10.04 1.06
C GLY A 166 -6.08 9.61 0.19
N GLY A 167 -6.34 8.31 0.20
CA GLY A 167 -7.47 7.70 -0.49
C GLY A 167 -7.08 6.54 -1.39
N SER A 168 -8.07 5.76 -1.81
CA SER A 168 -7.86 4.61 -2.70
C SER A 168 -7.21 5.00 -4.03
N ASN A 169 -7.49 6.20 -4.55
CA ASN A 169 -6.85 6.73 -5.75
C ASN A 169 -5.37 7.02 -5.54
N VAL A 170 -4.99 7.56 -4.37
CA VAL A 170 -3.59 7.79 -3.99
C VAL A 170 -2.86 6.46 -3.83
N ALA A 171 -3.48 5.49 -3.14
CA ALA A 171 -2.93 4.15 -2.96
C ALA A 171 -2.65 3.46 -4.31
N ALA A 172 -3.62 3.49 -5.23
CA ALA A 172 -3.46 2.96 -6.58
C ALA A 172 -2.39 3.71 -7.39
N ALA A 173 -2.31 5.04 -7.25
CA ALA A 173 -1.31 5.86 -7.94
C ALA A 173 0.11 5.49 -7.50
N ILE A 174 0.35 5.27 -6.20
CA ILE A 174 1.64 4.83 -5.66
C ILE A 174 2.00 3.45 -6.24
N MET A 175 1.08 2.48 -6.18
CA MET A 175 1.35 1.13 -6.69
C MET A 175 1.63 1.15 -8.19
N ASN A 176 0.89 1.93 -8.98
CA ASN A 176 1.13 2.10 -10.40
C ASN A 176 2.48 2.76 -10.70
N ALA A 177 2.91 3.75 -9.90
CA ALA A 177 4.23 4.34 -10.04
C ALA A 177 5.34 3.29 -9.86
N LEU A 178 5.23 2.44 -8.83
CA LEU A 178 6.16 1.34 -8.59
C LEU A 178 6.15 0.32 -9.75
N PHE A 179 4.98 -0.02 -10.28
CA PHE A 179 4.84 -0.88 -11.44
C PHE A 179 5.53 -0.32 -12.68
N TYR A 180 5.35 0.98 -12.96
CA TYR A 180 6.04 1.63 -14.08
C TYR A 180 7.55 1.64 -13.87
N MET A 181 8.02 1.92 -12.65
CA MET A 181 9.45 1.88 -12.33
C MET A 181 10.02 0.46 -12.49
N ALA A 182 9.29 -0.59 -12.07
CA ALA A 182 9.71 -1.98 -12.25
C ALA A 182 9.78 -2.38 -13.73
N ALA A 183 8.93 -1.79 -14.57
CA ALA A 183 8.87 -2.04 -16.01
C ALA A 183 9.86 -1.19 -16.83
N ASP A 184 10.51 -0.17 -16.24
CA ASP A 184 11.31 0.84 -16.96
C ASP A 184 12.66 0.34 -17.51
N ASP A 185 13.08 -0.87 -17.17
CA ASP A 185 14.16 -1.54 -17.90
C ASP A 185 13.74 -1.85 -19.36
N ASP A 186 12.42 -1.75 -19.68
CA ASP A 186 11.84 -1.79 -21.02
C ASP A 186 11.41 -0.38 -21.46
N LYS A 187 12.12 0.22 -22.38
CA LYS A 187 12.07 1.59 -22.91
C LYS A 187 10.71 2.18 -23.36
N GLU A 188 9.57 1.60 -23.00
CA GLU A 188 8.26 1.95 -23.57
C GLU A 188 7.46 3.06 -22.90
N TRP A 189 7.78 3.49 -21.69
CA TRP A 189 6.91 4.43 -20.95
C TRP A 189 7.38 5.89 -20.87
N ARG A 190 8.41 6.27 -21.60
CA ARG A 190 8.88 7.67 -21.69
C ARG A 190 7.93 8.62 -22.41
N ARG A 191 6.69 8.18 -22.69
CA ARG A 191 5.69 8.94 -23.44
C ARG A 191 4.45 9.27 -22.60
N CYS A 192 4.63 9.98 -21.47
CA CYS A 192 3.57 10.76 -20.82
C CYS A 192 4.16 12.00 -20.20
#